data_f2c89df0744e5846b777db4ba53ad430
#
_entry.id   f2c89df0744e5846b777db4ba53ad430
#
_cell.length_a   1.000
_cell.length_b   1.000
_cell.length_c   1.000
_cell.angle_alpha   90.00
_cell.angle_beta   90.00
_cell.angle_gamma   90.00
#
_symmetry.space_group_name_H-M   'P 1'
#
loop_
_entity.id
_entity.type
_entity.pdbx_description
1 polymer ?
#
loop_
_entity_poly.entity_id
_entity_poly.type
_entity_poly.pdbx_seq_one_letter_code
_entity_poly.pdbx_strand_id
1 'polypeptide(L)'
;LRLAEGKSECLILDYAGNGYDLFGPQIAEPKPESDTVPVQVFCPACGFANQFWGRVDTNGQVIEHFGRRCHGFFEDEGGHREFCDYRFRSKSCEQCGAANDIAARVCHECGHPLIDADDQLKAALALKDAKVIRCAGMSLSTPQRQGKPYLKVTYHDEDGAELGESFFFDSPAALELLNSELISRHWRAPGMAPRLGTLQAVLDNEPMLRHPDFVIARKQGHGWRITEKIFDYQG
;
A
#
# COMPACT_ATOMS: atom_id res chain seq x y z
N LEU A 1 -2.45 23.80 -13.39
CA LEU A 1 -1.64 24.79 -14.09
C LEU A 1 -1.31 24.25 -15.48
N ARG A 2 -1.79 24.89 -16.54
CA ARG A 2 -1.47 24.49 -17.92
C ARG A 2 -0.31 25.34 -18.43
N LEU A 3 0.71 24.67 -18.95
CA LEU A 3 1.75 25.32 -19.72
C LEU A 3 1.14 25.77 -21.06
N ALA A 4 1.42 26.99 -21.47
CA ALA A 4 1.02 27.54 -22.76
C ALA A 4 2.23 28.31 -23.35
N GLU A 5 2.35 28.32 -24.67
CA GLU A 5 3.39 29.05 -25.36
C GLU A 5 3.34 30.56 -24.98
N GLY A 6 4.47 31.13 -24.61
CA GLY A 6 4.58 32.51 -24.15
C GLY A 6 4.14 32.80 -22.70
N LYS A 7 3.77 31.78 -21.92
CA LYS A 7 3.40 31.93 -20.53
C LYS A 7 4.62 31.71 -19.62
N SER A 8 5.13 32.77 -19.02
CA SER A 8 6.27 32.74 -18.09
C SER A 8 5.86 32.71 -16.63
N GLU A 9 4.62 33.12 -16.31
CA GLU A 9 4.18 33.29 -14.92
C GLU A 9 2.74 32.84 -14.71
N CYS A 10 2.41 32.47 -13.49
CA CYS A 10 1.05 32.17 -13.04
C CYS A 10 0.83 32.77 -11.66
N LEU A 11 -0.17 33.64 -11.51
CA LEU A 11 -0.61 34.14 -10.23
C LEU A 11 -1.67 33.23 -9.64
N ILE A 12 -1.42 32.74 -8.43
CA ILE A 12 -2.38 31.94 -7.67
C ILE A 12 -2.83 32.79 -6.47
N LEU A 13 -4.13 33.03 -6.38
CA LEU A 13 -4.75 33.78 -5.30
C LEU A 13 -5.46 32.81 -4.35
N ASP A 14 -4.95 32.68 -3.13
CA ASP A 14 -5.57 31.92 -2.05
C ASP A 14 -6.45 32.82 -1.19
N TYR A 15 -7.73 32.96 -1.56
CA TYR A 15 -8.71 33.74 -0.79
C TYR A 15 -9.11 33.08 0.53
N ALA A 16 -8.85 31.81 0.70
CA ALA A 16 -9.20 31.07 1.92
C ALA A 16 -8.06 31.12 2.97
N GLY A 17 -6.87 31.60 2.58
CA GLY A 17 -5.71 31.68 3.47
C GLY A 17 -5.24 30.31 3.96
N ASN A 18 -5.39 29.27 3.14
CA ASN A 18 -5.08 27.89 3.53
C ASN A 18 -3.59 27.65 3.76
N GLY A 19 -2.72 28.52 3.22
CA GLY A 19 -1.26 28.42 3.41
C GLY A 19 -0.63 27.17 2.81
N TYR A 20 -1.27 26.54 1.82
CA TYR A 20 -0.72 25.35 1.17
C TYR A 20 0.53 25.69 0.36
N ASP A 21 1.56 24.84 0.48
CA ASP A 21 2.70 24.90 -0.41
C ASP A 21 2.27 24.41 -1.81
N LEU A 22 2.23 25.31 -2.77
CA LEU A 22 1.81 25.04 -4.15
C LEU A 22 2.86 24.23 -4.93
N PHE A 23 4.11 24.24 -4.48
CA PHE A 23 5.20 23.48 -5.10
C PHE A 23 5.33 22.05 -4.54
N GLY A 24 4.80 21.84 -3.33
CA GLY A 24 4.72 20.54 -2.67
C GLY A 24 3.34 20.33 -2.04
N PRO A 25 2.24 20.25 -2.84
CA PRO A 25 0.91 20.10 -2.28
C PRO A 25 0.85 18.83 -1.44
N GLN A 26 0.66 18.99 -0.14
CA GLN A 26 0.36 17.87 0.75
C GLN A 26 -1.07 17.44 0.46
N ILE A 27 -1.21 16.44 -0.39
CA ILE A 27 -2.48 15.75 -0.55
C ILE A 27 -2.65 14.92 0.72
N ALA A 28 -3.53 15.37 1.61
CA ALA A 28 -3.87 14.62 2.80
C ALA A 28 -4.37 13.23 2.36
N GLU A 29 -3.65 12.20 2.76
CA GLU A 29 -4.11 10.83 2.52
C GLU A 29 -5.50 10.67 3.14
N PRO A 30 -6.48 10.11 2.40
CA PRO A 30 -7.81 9.92 2.94
C PRO A 30 -7.73 9.05 4.21
N LYS A 31 -8.53 9.37 5.22
CA LYS A 31 -8.61 8.59 6.44
C LYS A 31 -9.00 7.15 6.10
N PRO A 32 -8.15 6.14 6.33
CA PRO A 32 -8.41 4.78 5.84
C PRO A 32 -9.52 4.06 6.62
N GLU A 33 -9.66 4.33 7.92
CA GLU A 33 -10.66 3.68 8.79
C GLU A 33 -11.08 4.62 9.92
N SER A 34 -12.23 4.33 10.56
CA SER A 34 -12.80 5.19 11.60
C SER A 34 -12.02 5.24 12.91
N ASP A 35 -11.25 4.20 13.23
CA ASP A 35 -10.43 4.07 14.45
C ASP A 35 -9.00 4.58 14.29
N THR A 36 -8.68 5.21 13.16
CA THR A 36 -7.36 5.79 12.92
C THR A 36 -7.26 7.20 13.46
N VAL A 37 -6.06 7.55 13.91
CA VAL A 37 -5.68 8.88 14.40
C VAL A 37 -4.46 9.38 13.64
N PRO A 38 -4.23 10.70 13.55
CA PRO A 38 -2.97 11.24 13.04
C PRO A 38 -1.82 10.81 13.96
N VAL A 39 -0.78 10.20 13.36
CA VAL A 39 0.43 9.77 14.06
C VAL A 39 1.66 10.38 13.41
N GLN A 40 2.66 10.71 14.23
CA GLN A 40 3.91 11.23 13.76
C GLN A 40 4.93 10.08 13.57
N VAL A 41 5.54 10.01 12.38
CA VAL A 41 6.52 8.99 12.04
C VAL A 41 7.74 9.66 11.43
N PHE A 42 8.89 9.45 12.07
CA PHE A 42 10.15 10.02 11.59
C PHE A 42 10.72 9.19 10.44
N CYS A 43 11.14 9.88 9.39
CA CYS A 43 11.81 9.23 8.27
C CYS A 43 13.23 8.79 8.69
N PRO A 44 13.60 7.51 8.51
CA PRO A 44 14.93 7.06 8.85
C PRO A 44 16.03 7.61 7.93
N ALA A 45 15.68 8.10 6.73
CA ALA A 45 16.64 8.65 5.78
C ALA A 45 16.91 10.14 5.99
N CYS A 46 15.87 10.97 6.18
CA CYS A 46 16.03 12.43 6.27
C CYS A 46 15.62 13.02 7.64
N GLY A 47 15.12 12.20 8.57
CA GLY A 47 14.68 12.64 9.89
C GLY A 47 13.37 13.45 9.90
N PHE A 48 12.75 13.68 8.75
CA PHE A 48 11.52 14.47 8.67
C PHE A 48 10.38 13.80 9.44
N ALA A 49 9.65 14.58 10.21
CA ALA A 49 8.50 14.15 11.00
C ALA A 49 7.25 14.11 10.12
N ASN A 50 7.00 12.95 9.51
CA ASN A 50 5.81 12.74 8.69
C ASN A 50 4.56 12.63 9.57
N GLN A 51 3.45 13.14 9.11
CA GLN A 51 2.15 12.96 9.73
C GLN A 51 1.30 12.05 8.85
N PHE A 52 0.99 10.86 9.36
CA PHE A 52 0.19 9.86 8.67
C PHE A 52 -1.04 9.49 9.48
N TRP A 53 -2.02 8.87 8.85
CA TRP A 53 -3.04 8.14 9.57
C TRP A 53 -2.44 6.85 10.13
N GLY A 54 -2.79 6.51 11.38
CA GLY A 54 -2.26 5.32 12.03
C GLY A 54 -3.09 4.90 13.23
N ARG A 55 -2.59 3.93 13.95
CA ARG A 55 -3.16 3.44 15.21
C ARG A 55 -2.13 3.55 16.31
N VAL A 56 -2.62 3.84 17.50
CA VAL A 56 -1.81 3.90 18.72
C VAL A 56 -2.32 2.88 19.74
N ASP A 57 -1.43 2.44 20.60
CA ASP A 57 -1.80 1.62 21.77
C ASP A 57 -2.42 2.50 22.88
N THR A 58 -2.75 1.86 24.01
CA THR A 58 -3.30 2.53 25.18
C THR A 58 -2.35 3.54 25.83
N ASN A 59 -1.05 3.47 25.52
CA ASN A 59 -0.01 4.37 26.02
C ASN A 59 0.31 5.50 25.02
N GLY A 60 -0.38 5.54 23.87
CA GLY A 60 -0.15 6.51 22.82
C GLY A 60 1.03 6.18 21.89
N GLN A 61 1.60 4.97 21.96
CA GLN A 61 2.66 4.55 21.06
C GLN A 61 2.06 4.11 19.72
N VAL A 62 2.74 4.49 18.62
CA VAL A 62 2.32 4.12 17.26
C VAL A 62 2.51 2.62 17.06
N ILE A 63 1.40 1.90 16.85
CA ILE A 63 1.40 0.47 16.52
C ILE A 63 1.52 0.27 15.00
N GLU A 64 0.82 1.09 14.24
CA GLU A 64 0.72 0.99 12.79
C GLU A 64 0.53 2.38 12.16
N HIS A 65 1.09 2.61 11.00
CA HIS A 65 0.80 3.79 10.18
C HIS A 65 0.54 3.41 8.72
N PHE A 66 -0.19 4.25 7.98
CA PHE A 66 -0.60 4.00 6.60
C PHE A 66 0.18 4.83 5.58
N GLY A 67 1.17 5.60 6.02
CA GLY A 67 2.03 6.38 5.14
C GLY A 67 2.88 5.50 4.22
N ARG A 68 3.00 5.89 2.96
CA ARG A 68 3.74 5.17 1.92
C ARG A 68 5.07 5.82 1.59
N ARG A 69 5.13 7.15 1.52
CA ARG A 69 6.32 7.94 1.15
C ARG A 69 6.65 8.98 2.20
N CYS A 70 7.91 9.34 2.28
CA CYS A 70 8.33 10.50 3.06
C CYS A 70 7.89 11.79 2.35
N HIS A 71 7.41 12.75 3.15
CA HIS A 71 7.06 14.09 2.68
C HIS A 71 8.17 15.13 2.96
N GLY A 72 9.30 14.66 3.49
CA GLY A 72 10.45 15.51 3.75
C GLY A 72 11.16 15.94 2.48
N PHE A 73 11.90 17.02 2.57
CA PHE A 73 12.73 17.54 1.49
C PHE A 73 14.05 18.07 2.03
N PHE A 74 15.03 18.16 1.18
CA PHE A 74 16.30 18.86 1.40
C PHE A 74 16.24 20.17 0.61
N GLU A 75 16.72 21.25 1.21
CA GLU A 75 16.79 22.55 0.56
C GLU A 75 18.25 22.97 0.46
N ASP A 76 18.71 23.30 -0.74
CA ASP A 76 20.05 23.78 -0.98
C ASP A 76 20.16 25.31 -0.70
N GLU A 77 21.39 25.86 -0.73
CA GLU A 77 21.63 27.28 -0.52
C GLU A 77 20.95 28.21 -1.56
N GLY A 78 20.55 27.66 -2.70
CA GLY A 78 19.82 28.34 -3.76
C GLY A 78 18.30 28.29 -3.60
N GLY A 79 17.78 27.62 -2.56
CA GLY A 79 16.35 27.43 -2.33
C GLY A 79 15.71 26.35 -3.21
N HIS A 80 16.51 25.55 -3.90
CA HIS A 80 16.03 24.41 -4.65
C HIS A 80 15.70 23.28 -3.68
N ARG A 81 14.51 22.67 -3.84
CA ARG A 81 14.02 21.59 -2.99
C ARG A 81 14.11 20.24 -3.69
N GLU A 82 14.81 19.31 -3.09
CA GLU A 82 14.83 17.91 -3.48
C GLU A 82 14.05 17.08 -2.46
N PHE A 83 13.00 16.40 -2.91
CA PHE A 83 12.18 15.59 -2.01
C PHE A 83 12.89 14.31 -1.62
N CYS A 84 12.69 13.89 -0.35
CA CYS A 84 13.17 12.62 0.13
C CYS A 84 12.46 11.47 -0.59
N ASP A 85 13.22 10.56 -1.15
CA ASP A 85 12.70 9.41 -1.92
C ASP A 85 12.39 8.19 -1.04
N TYR A 86 12.56 8.30 0.28
CA TYR A 86 12.31 7.19 1.21
C TYR A 86 10.85 6.75 1.17
N ARG A 87 10.66 5.45 1.04
CA ARG A 87 9.35 4.80 0.99
C ARG A 87 9.21 3.87 2.20
N PHE A 88 8.21 4.13 3.03
CA PHE A 88 7.85 3.28 4.16
C PHE A 88 7.27 1.92 3.72
N ARG A 89 6.73 1.87 2.49
CA ARG A 89 6.25 0.66 1.82
C ARG A 89 6.82 0.64 0.41
N SER A 90 7.67 -0.35 0.12
CA SER A 90 8.37 -0.46 -1.15
C SER A 90 8.46 -1.90 -1.62
N LYS A 91 8.73 -2.06 -2.91
CA LYS A 91 9.13 -3.33 -3.54
C LYS A 91 10.37 -3.11 -4.38
N SER A 92 11.24 -4.12 -4.42
CA SER A 92 12.47 -4.08 -5.20
C SER A 92 12.23 -4.53 -6.64
N CYS A 93 12.87 -3.85 -7.60
CA CYS A 93 12.89 -4.28 -8.98
C CYS A 93 13.78 -5.54 -9.12
N GLU A 94 13.27 -6.59 -9.75
CA GLU A 94 14.02 -7.84 -9.95
C GLU A 94 15.18 -7.65 -10.93
N GLN A 95 15.11 -6.68 -11.84
CA GLN A 95 16.13 -6.44 -12.84
C GLN A 95 17.28 -5.56 -12.34
N CYS A 96 17.02 -4.48 -11.60
CA CYS A 96 18.06 -3.54 -11.17
C CYS A 96 18.18 -3.36 -9.65
N GLY A 97 17.32 -3.99 -8.86
CA GLY A 97 17.33 -3.90 -7.40
C GLY A 97 16.77 -2.60 -6.81
N ALA A 98 16.38 -1.63 -7.65
CA ALA A 98 15.88 -0.34 -7.18
C ALA A 98 14.59 -0.50 -6.36
N ALA A 99 14.49 0.23 -5.24
CA ALA A 99 13.31 0.28 -4.41
C ALA A 99 12.23 1.17 -5.04
N ASN A 100 11.11 0.58 -5.40
CA ASN A 100 9.97 1.27 -6.00
C ASN A 100 8.82 1.40 -4.99
N ASP A 101 7.91 2.32 -5.22
CA ASP A 101 6.65 2.35 -4.47
C ASP A 101 5.96 0.98 -4.54
N ILE A 102 5.30 0.56 -3.45
CA ILE A 102 4.62 -0.75 -3.37
C ILE A 102 3.62 -0.96 -4.52
N ALA A 103 3.02 0.11 -5.02
CA ALA A 103 2.03 0.09 -6.09
C ALA A 103 2.59 0.46 -7.48
N ALA A 104 3.91 0.66 -7.63
CA ALA A 104 4.49 0.98 -8.93
C ALA A 104 4.34 -0.18 -9.92
N ARG A 105 3.93 0.10 -11.14
CA ARG A 105 3.84 -0.89 -12.25
C ARG A 105 5.11 -0.98 -13.06
N VAL A 106 5.87 0.09 -13.09
CA VAL A 106 7.11 0.22 -13.86
C VAL A 106 8.21 0.69 -12.92
N CYS A 107 9.40 0.14 -13.05
CA CYS A 107 10.55 0.57 -12.28
C CYS A 107 10.95 2.00 -12.70
N HIS A 108 11.08 2.90 -11.71
CA HIS A 108 11.43 4.29 -11.94
C HIS A 108 12.88 4.46 -12.45
N GLU A 109 13.76 3.50 -12.15
CA GLU A 109 15.16 3.55 -12.59
C GLU A 109 15.39 2.97 -13.98
N CYS A 110 14.95 1.71 -14.21
CA CYS A 110 15.31 0.99 -15.43
C CYS A 110 14.14 0.79 -16.41
N GLY A 111 12.93 1.26 -16.06
CA GLY A 111 11.74 1.08 -16.91
C GLY A 111 11.21 -0.35 -16.99
N HIS A 112 11.79 -1.29 -16.22
CA HIS A 112 11.32 -2.67 -16.21
C HIS A 112 9.87 -2.76 -15.70
N PRO A 113 8.96 -3.46 -16.40
CA PRO A 113 7.62 -3.71 -15.90
C PRO A 113 7.69 -4.50 -14.59
N LEU A 114 7.14 -3.94 -13.51
CA LEU A 114 7.06 -4.60 -12.21
C LEU A 114 5.79 -5.44 -12.08
N ILE A 115 4.86 -5.24 -13.01
CA ILE A 115 3.58 -5.95 -13.08
C ILE A 115 3.12 -5.96 -14.52
N ASP A 116 2.69 -7.13 -14.96
CA ASP A 116 1.99 -7.31 -16.23
C ASP A 116 0.49 -7.13 -16.01
N ALA A 117 -0.15 -6.39 -16.89
CA ALA A 117 -1.46 -5.87 -16.56
C ALA A 117 -2.40 -5.81 -17.76
N ASP A 118 -3.58 -6.41 -17.59
CA ASP A 118 -4.69 -6.30 -18.53
C ASP A 118 -5.80 -5.37 -18.00
N ASP A 119 -5.94 -4.18 -18.62
CA ASP A 119 -7.01 -3.22 -18.29
C ASP A 119 -8.39 -3.70 -18.74
N GLN A 120 -8.48 -4.65 -19.68
CA GLN A 120 -9.74 -5.18 -20.17
C GLN A 120 -10.45 -6.03 -19.09
N LEU A 121 -9.69 -6.76 -18.26
CA LEU A 121 -10.28 -7.52 -17.16
C LEU A 121 -10.94 -6.58 -16.14
N LYS A 122 -10.30 -5.46 -15.82
CA LYS A 122 -10.84 -4.44 -14.91
C LYS A 122 -12.16 -3.87 -15.43
N ALA A 123 -12.24 -3.59 -16.74
CA ALA A 123 -13.47 -3.10 -17.39
C ALA A 123 -14.57 -4.17 -17.46
N ALA A 124 -14.22 -5.42 -17.76
CA ALA A 124 -15.18 -6.52 -17.86
C ALA A 124 -15.77 -6.92 -16.49
N LEU A 125 -15.04 -6.72 -15.41
CA LEU A 125 -15.45 -7.02 -14.03
C LEU A 125 -16.11 -5.82 -13.31
N ALA A 126 -16.35 -4.70 -14.00
CA ALA A 126 -17.02 -3.51 -13.46
C ALA A 126 -18.51 -3.77 -13.16
N LEU A 127 -18.78 -4.62 -12.18
CA LEU A 127 -20.13 -4.89 -11.66
C LEU A 127 -20.50 -3.85 -10.60
N LYS A 128 -21.78 -3.47 -10.53
CA LYS A 128 -22.31 -2.38 -9.69
C LYS A 128 -21.91 -2.44 -8.21
N ASP A 129 -21.70 -3.61 -7.64
CA ASP A 129 -21.34 -3.83 -6.23
C ASP A 129 -20.01 -4.58 -6.08
N ALA A 130 -19.15 -4.53 -7.09
CA ALA A 130 -17.82 -5.10 -7.04
C ALA A 130 -16.75 -4.00 -7.12
N LYS A 131 -15.68 -4.18 -6.38
CA LYS A 131 -14.44 -3.42 -6.50
C LYS A 131 -13.38 -4.37 -7.02
N VAL A 132 -12.81 -4.05 -8.17
CA VAL A 132 -11.70 -4.80 -8.75
C VAL A 132 -10.47 -3.90 -8.68
N ILE A 133 -9.40 -4.40 -8.07
CA ILE A 133 -8.11 -3.74 -8.12
C ILE A 133 -7.14 -4.61 -8.91
N ARG A 134 -6.37 -3.96 -9.75
CA ARG A 134 -5.18 -4.51 -10.38
C ARG A 134 -4.07 -4.43 -9.35
N CYS A 135 -3.73 -5.58 -8.77
CA CYS A 135 -2.82 -5.61 -7.65
C CYS A 135 -1.39 -5.33 -8.10
N ALA A 136 -0.85 -4.20 -7.67
CA ALA A 136 0.50 -3.77 -7.98
C ALA A 136 1.50 -4.09 -6.86
N GLY A 137 0.99 -4.48 -5.70
CA GLY A 137 1.81 -4.88 -4.57
C GLY A 137 0.96 -5.39 -3.42
N MET A 138 1.62 -6.03 -2.48
CA MET A 138 1.02 -6.56 -1.26
C MET A 138 1.90 -6.20 -0.05
N SER A 139 1.27 -5.87 1.05
CA SER A 139 1.97 -5.65 2.32
C SER A 139 1.30 -6.39 3.45
N LEU A 140 2.12 -6.82 4.41
CA LEU A 140 1.68 -7.49 5.62
C LEU A 140 1.84 -6.54 6.80
N SER A 141 0.88 -6.55 7.71
CA SER A 141 0.96 -5.81 8.98
C SER A 141 0.33 -6.63 10.11
N THR A 142 0.69 -6.29 11.35
CA THR A 142 0.33 -7.07 12.53
C THR A 142 -0.40 -6.22 13.57
N PRO A 143 -1.60 -5.71 13.24
CA PRO A 143 -2.40 -4.96 14.19
C PRO A 143 -2.90 -5.87 15.33
N GLN A 144 -3.40 -5.24 16.39
CA GLN A 144 -3.97 -5.95 17.52
C GLN A 144 -5.48 -5.72 17.61
N ARG A 145 -6.21 -6.77 17.93
CA ARG A 145 -7.62 -6.70 18.25
C ARG A 145 -7.86 -7.34 19.63
N GLN A 146 -8.38 -6.57 20.58
CA GLN A 146 -8.57 -7.01 21.96
C GLN A 146 -7.28 -7.59 22.60
N GLY A 147 -6.14 -6.94 22.34
CA GLY A 147 -4.83 -7.36 22.85
C GLY A 147 -4.20 -8.58 22.13
N LYS A 148 -4.87 -9.15 21.13
CA LYS A 148 -4.36 -10.28 20.36
C LYS A 148 -3.88 -9.79 18.98
N PRO A 149 -2.63 -10.10 18.58
CA PRO A 149 -2.14 -9.77 17.25
C PRO A 149 -2.82 -10.66 16.20
N TYR A 150 -3.06 -10.08 15.03
CA TYR A 150 -3.54 -10.80 13.85
C TYR A 150 -2.77 -10.32 12.62
N LEU A 151 -2.81 -11.10 11.56
CA LEU A 151 -2.21 -10.72 10.28
C LEU A 151 -3.23 -9.95 9.45
N LYS A 152 -2.86 -8.75 8.99
CA LYS A 152 -3.59 -8.01 7.98
C LYS A 152 -2.77 -8.02 6.69
N VAL A 153 -3.37 -8.49 5.61
CA VAL A 153 -2.81 -8.44 4.25
C VAL A 153 -3.51 -7.32 3.51
N THR A 154 -2.74 -6.40 2.94
CA THR A 154 -3.27 -5.28 2.15
C THR A 154 -2.73 -5.38 0.73
N TYR A 155 -3.64 -5.37 -0.23
CA TYR A 155 -3.36 -5.34 -1.66
C TYR A 155 -3.46 -3.91 -2.17
N HIS A 156 -2.48 -3.48 -2.94
CA HIS A 156 -2.35 -2.09 -3.40
C HIS A 156 -2.51 -2.01 -4.91
N ASP A 157 -3.35 -1.08 -5.35
CA ASP A 157 -3.44 -0.64 -6.75
C ASP A 157 -2.51 0.56 -6.96
N GLU A 158 -2.02 0.78 -8.18
CA GLU A 158 -1.16 1.94 -8.48
C GLU A 158 -1.89 3.28 -8.34
N ASP A 159 -3.21 3.30 -8.54
CA ASP A 159 -4.06 4.48 -8.39
C ASP A 159 -4.35 4.84 -6.92
N GLY A 160 -3.77 4.09 -5.97
CA GLY A 160 -3.94 4.30 -4.54
C GLY A 160 -5.13 3.56 -3.93
N ALA A 161 -5.87 2.77 -4.69
CA ALA A 161 -6.91 1.92 -4.13
C ALA A 161 -6.31 0.75 -3.35
N GLU A 162 -6.93 0.44 -2.22
CA GLU A 162 -6.52 -0.66 -1.36
C GLU A 162 -7.68 -1.60 -1.06
N LEU A 163 -7.37 -2.88 -0.92
CA LEU A 163 -8.25 -3.91 -0.38
C LEU A 163 -7.47 -4.73 0.64
N GLY A 164 -8.10 -5.04 1.77
CA GLY A 164 -7.45 -5.80 2.83
C GLY A 164 -8.27 -6.99 3.30
N GLU A 165 -7.58 -8.00 3.78
CA GLU A 165 -8.16 -9.13 4.49
C GLU A 165 -7.36 -9.43 5.76
N SER A 166 -8.01 -10.10 6.71
CA SER A 166 -7.43 -10.36 8.03
C SER A 166 -7.46 -11.85 8.34
N PHE A 167 -6.35 -12.35 8.88
CA PHE A 167 -6.19 -13.73 9.29
C PHE A 167 -5.87 -13.82 10.78
N PHE A 168 -6.53 -14.73 11.46
CA PHE A 168 -6.41 -14.94 12.90
C PHE A 168 -5.70 -16.27 13.18
N PHE A 169 -5.15 -16.39 14.40
CA PHE A 169 -4.35 -17.55 14.82
C PHE A 169 -4.93 -18.24 16.05
N ASP A 170 -6.18 -17.94 16.39
CA ASP A 170 -6.83 -18.32 17.64
C ASP A 170 -7.63 -19.63 17.57
N SER A 171 -7.77 -20.23 16.41
CA SER A 171 -8.50 -21.48 16.26
C SER A 171 -7.96 -22.33 15.10
N PRO A 172 -8.17 -23.67 15.13
CA PRO A 172 -7.81 -24.54 14.01
C PRO A 172 -8.47 -24.14 12.68
N ALA A 173 -9.71 -23.67 12.71
CA ALA A 173 -10.42 -23.18 11.53
C ALA A 173 -9.80 -21.91 10.96
N ALA A 174 -9.36 -20.98 11.82
CA ALA A 174 -8.66 -19.78 11.39
C ALA A 174 -7.30 -20.12 10.75
N LEU A 175 -6.56 -21.08 11.32
CA LEU A 175 -5.30 -21.56 10.73
C LEU A 175 -5.51 -22.29 9.39
N GLU A 176 -6.60 -23.03 9.25
CA GLU A 176 -6.96 -23.67 7.97
C GLU A 176 -7.23 -22.60 6.91
N LEU A 177 -8.02 -21.56 7.25
CA LEU A 177 -8.31 -20.45 6.36
C LEU A 177 -7.02 -19.70 5.96
N LEU A 178 -6.12 -19.41 6.91
CA LEU A 178 -4.81 -18.82 6.64
C LEU A 178 -4.03 -19.65 5.62
N ASN A 179 -3.94 -20.96 5.84
CA ASN A 179 -3.14 -21.83 5.00
C ASN A 179 -3.75 -22.05 3.61
N SER A 180 -5.08 -22.15 3.51
CA SER A 180 -5.76 -22.34 2.23
C SER A 180 -5.82 -21.03 1.40
N GLU A 181 -6.21 -19.92 2.04
CA GLU A 181 -6.49 -18.68 1.30
C GLU A 181 -5.27 -17.77 1.14
N LEU A 182 -4.31 -17.84 2.06
CA LEU A 182 -3.09 -17.04 1.96
C LEU A 182 -1.89 -17.90 1.54
N ILE A 183 -1.46 -18.84 2.38
CA ILE A 183 -0.18 -19.50 2.19
C ILE A 183 -0.15 -20.30 0.89
N SER A 184 -1.12 -21.17 0.68
CA SER A 184 -1.16 -22.04 -0.53
C SER A 184 -1.32 -21.24 -1.82
N ARG A 185 -2.10 -20.18 -1.82
CA ARG A 185 -2.39 -19.40 -3.05
C ARG A 185 -1.28 -18.41 -3.39
N HIS A 186 -0.62 -17.86 -2.40
CA HIS A 186 0.40 -16.81 -2.57
C HIS A 186 1.83 -17.38 -2.63
N TRP A 187 2.01 -18.69 -2.44
CA TRP A 187 3.33 -19.28 -2.37
C TRP A 187 4.05 -19.23 -3.72
N ARG A 188 5.24 -18.62 -3.73
CA ARG A 188 6.01 -18.38 -4.95
C ARG A 188 6.79 -19.59 -5.43
N ALA A 189 7.28 -20.43 -4.51
CA ALA A 189 8.10 -21.58 -4.87
C ALA A 189 7.27 -22.71 -5.51
N PRO A 190 7.83 -23.45 -6.48
CA PRO A 190 7.18 -24.62 -7.03
C PRO A 190 7.02 -25.71 -5.97
N GLY A 191 5.92 -26.43 -6.02
CA GLY A 191 5.59 -27.49 -5.08
C GLY A 191 4.54 -27.09 -4.04
N MET A 192 4.40 -27.93 -3.01
CA MET A 192 3.41 -27.71 -1.97
C MET A 192 3.88 -26.64 -0.98
N ALA A 193 3.05 -25.62 -0.74
CA ALA A 193 3.30 -24.62 0.27
C ALA A 193 3.37 -25.25 1.69
N PRO A 194 4.24 -24.78 2.56
CA PRO A 194 4.30 -25.25 3.94
C PRO A 194 3.02 -24.84 4.70
N ARG A 195 2.65 -25.61 5.73
CA ARG A 195 1.61 -25.19 6.67
C ARG A 195 2.24 -24.34 7.77
N LEU A 196 1.80 -23.10 7.89
CA LEU A 196 2.27 -22.17 8.88
C LEU A 196 1.22 -22.01 9.98
N GLY A 197 1.66 -22.07 11.26
CA GLY A 197 0.77 -22.07 12.41
C GLY A 197 0.92 -20.87 13.35
N THR A 198 1.87 -19.98 13.07
CA THR A 198 2.14 -18.80 13.90
C THR A 198 2.33 -17.55 13.07
N LEU A 199 1.97 -16.40 13.65
CA LEU A 199 2.17 -15.10 13.01
C LEU A 199 3.64 -14.90 12.61
N GLN A 200 4.58 -15.21 13.51
CA GLN A 200 6.01 -15.06 13.24
C GLN A 200 6.46 -15.91 12.06
N ALA A 201 5.99 -17.16 11.97
CA ALA A 201 6.33 -18.03 10.84
C ALA A 201 5.83 -17.47 9.49
N VAL A 202 4.70 -16.76 9.47
CA VAL A 202 4.21 -16.09 8.26
C VAL A 202 5.11 -14.92 7.89
N LEU A 203 5.50 -14.07 8.86
CA LEU A 203 6.38 -12.93 8.62
C LEU A 203 7.78 -13.37 8.15
N ASP A 204 8.33 -14.42 8.74
CA ASP A 204 9.64 -14.96 8.33
C ASP A 204 9.62 -15.50 6.89
N ASN A 205 8.44 -15.87 6.39
CA ASN A 205 8.23 -16.35 5.03
C ASN A 205 7.59 -15.32 4.09
N GLU A 206 7.45 -14.06 4.49
CA GLU A 206 6.89 -12.99 3.65
C GLU A 206 7.56 -12.90 2.27
N PRO A 207 8.90 -13.01 2.12
CA PRO A 207 9.54 -12.97 0.80
C PRO A 207 9.12 -14.10 -0.15
N MET A 208 8.57 -15.18 0.39
CA MET A 208 8.06 -16.34 -0.38
C MET A 208 6.61 -16.15 -0.83
N LEU A 209 5.94 -15.09 -0.40
CA LEU A 209 4.58 -14.78 -0.81
C LEU A 209 4.60 -13.80 -1.99
N ARG A 210 3.77 -14.08 -2.99
CA ARG A 210 3.54 -13.22 -4.15
C ARG A 210 2.16 -12.57 -4.07
N HIS A 211 2.01 -11.37 -4.60
CA HIS A 211 0.69 -10.77 -4.77
C HIS A 211 -0.06 -11.42 -5.95
N PRO A 212 -1.40 -11.40 -5.97
CA PRO A 212 -2.19 -11.73 -7.14
C PRO A 212 -2.09 -10.64 -8.21
N ASP A 213 -2.51 -10.93 -9.44
CA ASP A 213 -2.63 -9.94 -10.52
C ASP A 213 -3.87 -9.06 -10.30
N PHE A 214 -4.98 -9.68 -9.89
CA PHE A 214 -6.21 -8.97 -9.59
C PHE A 214 -6.82 -9.44 -8.27
N VAL A 215 -7.44 -8.49 -7.57
CA VAL A 215 -8.24 -8.76 -6.38
C VAL A 215 -9.64 -8.23 -6.60
N ILE A 216 -10.63 -9.10 -6.42
CA ILE A 216 -12.04 -8.79 -6.58
C ILE A 216 -12.68 -8.80 -5.18
N ALA A 217 -13.35 -7.72 -4.85
CA ALA A 217 -14.11 -7.61 -3.62
C ALA A 217 -15.57 -7.23 -3.92
N ARG A 218 -16.47 -7.72 -3.09
CA ARG A 218 -17.88 -7.36 -3.14
C ARG A 218 -18.26 -6.56 -1.90
N LYS A 219 -19.19 -5.63 -2.09
CA LYS A 219 -19.72 -4.82 -1.00
C LYS A 219 -20.43 -5.70 0.03
N GLN A 220 -20.05 -5.59 1.28
CA GLN A 220 -20.69 -6.28 2.40
C GLN A 220 -20.91 -5.29 3.54
N GLY A 221 -22.16 -4.88 3.75
CA GLY A 221 -22.49 -3.82 4.70
C GLY A 221 -21.79 -2.50 4.35
N HIS A 222 -21.00 -1.97 5.29
CA HIS A 222 -20.23 -0.74 5.10
C HIS A 222 -18.81 -0.97 4.55
N GLY A 223 -18.41 -2.23 4.32
CA GLY A 223 -17.05 -2.59 3.89
C GLY A 223 -17.00 -3.37 2.58
N TRP A 224 -15.80 -3.79 2.24
CA TRP A 224 -15.50 -4.64 1.09
C TRP A 224 -14.98 -5.98 1.58
N ARG A 225 -15.53 -7.07 1.06
CA ARG A 225 -15.03 -8.42 1.30
C ARG A 225 -14.38 -8.95 0.04
N ILE A 226 -13.13 -9.36 0.13
CA ILE A 226 -12.42 -10.04 -0.96
C ILE A 226 -13.12 -11.38 -1.21
N THR A 227 -13.50 -11.62 -2.46
CA THR A 227 -14.19 -12.82 -2.91
C THR A 227 -13.33 -13.65 -3.83
N GLU A 228 -12.39 -13.01 -4.54
CA GLU A 228 -11.55 -13.69 -5.51
C GLU A 228 -10.18 -13.03 -5.63
N LYS A 229 -9.16 -13.84 -5.84
CA LYS A 229 -7.78 -13.44 -6.14
C LYS A 229 -7.33 -14.21 -7.37
N ILE A 230 -6.94 -13.50 -8.42
CA ILE A 230 -6.51 -14.07 -9.70
C ILE A 230 -4.98 -14.00 -9.76
N PHE A 231 -4.36 -15.12 -10.02
CA PHE A 231 -2.92 -15.28 -10.21
C PHE A 231 -2.65 -15.80 -11.63
N ASP A 232 -1.46 -15.47 -12.15
CA ASP A 232 -0.98 -15.96 -13.44
C ASP A 232 -1.97 -15.69 -14.59
N TYR A 233 -2.55 -14.46 -14.54
CA TYR A 233 -3.48 -14.01 -15.57
C TYR A 233 -2.76 -13.89 -16.92
N GLN A 234 -3.22 -14.67 -17.89
CA GLN A 234 -2.80 -14.60 -19.29
C GLN A 234 -3.91 -13.92 -20.07
N GLY A 235 -3.72 -12.61 -20.40
CA GLY A 235 -4.65 -11.80 -21.18
C GLY A 235 -4.85 -12.28 -22.60
#